data_7e09f0e91bd5947aa905e447b9a5f72a
#
_entry.id   7e09f0e91bd5947aa905e447b9a5f72a
#
_cell.length_a   1.000
_cell.length_b   1.000
_cell.length_c   1.000
_cell.angle_alpha   90.00
_cell.angle_beta   90.00
_cell.angle_gamma   90.00
#
_symmetry.space_group_name_H-M   'P 1'
#
loop_
_entity.id
_entity.type
_entity.pdbx_description
1 polymer ?
#
loop_
_entity_poly.entity_id
_entity_poly.type
_entity_poly.pdbx_seq_one_letter_code
_entity_poly.pdbx_strand_id
1 'polypeptide(L)'
;MAEYDKKLKLNTVLQKSFDANTQSINESTFLAEGTKIYGEKEAKQLMNKINMDLFFTQKKYDDYAKSALSYYQNPKDFATDELNNVAWNFYLYVTDNTLLTQVTLLCLEGIKKEENSQNTDTLANIYYKLGDFKNAKLWAKKSIEIAKAKGDEYASTEELLKKIK
;
A
#
# COMPACT_ATOMS: atom_id res chain seq x y z
N MET A 1 -6.52 -11.88 26.64
CA MET A 1 -7.23 -13.16 26.36
C MET A 1 -7.92 -13.15 24.99
N ALA A 2 -8.79 -12.19 24.68
CA ALA A 2 -9.53 -12.15 23.39
C ALA A 2 -8.63 -12.04 22.13
N GLU A 3 -7.53 -11.32 22.19
CA GLU A 3 -6.61 -11.13 21.07
C GLU A 3 -5.74 -12.38 20.80
N TYR A 4 -5.34 -13.08 21.86
CA TYR A 4 -4.65 -14.36 21.77
C TYR A 4 -5.54 -15.44 21.11
N ASP A 5 -6.81 -15.48 21.50
CA ASP A 5 -7.81 -16.39 20.90
C ASP A 5 -8.04 -16.11 19.42
N LYS A 6 -8.12 -14.83 19.03
CA LYS A 6 -8.25 -14.43 17.61
C LYS A 6 -7.03 -14.88 16.79
N LYS A 7 -5.83 -14.69 17.32
CA LYS A 7 -4.59 -15.11 16.66
C LYS A 7 -4.48 -16.63 16.49
N LEU A 8 -4.88 -17.39 17.51
CA LEU A 8 -4.91 -18.85 17.46
C LEU A 8 -5.90 -19.36 16.40
N LYS A 9 -7.09 -18.75 16.34
CA LYS A 9 -8.11 -19.06 15.35
C LYS A 9 -7.65 -18.73 13.93
N LEU A 10 -6.97 -17.60 13.72
CA LEU A 10 -6.39 -17.26 12.42
C LEU A 10 -5.36 -18.29 11.98
N ASN A 11 -4.46 -18.72 12.87
CA ASN A 11 -3.49 -19.77 12.54
C ASN A 11 -4.18 -21.07 12.09
N THR A 12 -5.28 -21.43 12.75
CA THR A 12 -6.05 -22.64 12.36
C THR A 12 -6.65 -22.50 10.95
N VAL A 13 -7.20 -21.31 10.63
CA VAL A 13 -7.73 -21.03 9.27
C VAL A 13 -6.60 -21.07 8.24
N LEU A 14 -5.45 -20.47 8.55
CA LEU A 14 -4.27 -20.47 7.67
C LEU A 14 -3.76 -21.89 7.41
N GLN A 15 -3.60 -22.71 8.45
CA GLN A 15 -3.17 -24.11 8.29
C GLN A 15 -4.07 -24.93 7.38
N LYS A 16 -5.39 -24.70 7.43
CA LYS A 16 -6.36 -25.38 6.57
C LYS A 16 -6.36 -24.90 5.13
N SER A 17 -6.03 -23.63 4.90
CA SER A 17 -6.15 -22.99 3.60
C SER A 17 -4.82 -22.82 2.86
N PHE A 18 -3.68 -22.96 3.55
CA PHE A 18 -2.37 -22.85 2.92
C PHE A 18 -1.99 -24.10 2.16
N ASP A 19 -1.66 -23.93 0.88
CA ASP A 19 -1.10 -24.98 0.02
C ASP A 19 0.43 -24.82 -0.05
N ALA A 20 1.14 -25.77 0.56
CA ALA A 20 2.61 -25.76 0.60
C ALA A 20 3.26 -25.99 -0.77
N ASN A 21 2.57 -26.68 -1.71
CA ASN A 21 3.12 -26.96 -3.03
C ASN A 21 3.11 -25.70 -3.91
N THR A 22 2.03 -24.95 -3.85
CA THR A 22 1.87 -23.70 -4.62
C THR A 22 2.33 -22.46 -3.84
N GLN A 23 2.61 -22.61 -2.55
CA GLN A 23 2.91 -21.51 -1.63
C GLN A 23 1.85 -20.39 -1.69
N SER A 24 0.58 -20.79 -1.73
CA SER A 24 -0.56 -19.88 -1.84
C SER A 24 -1.66 -20.21 -0.83
N ILE A 25 -2.56 -19.25 -0.63
CA ILE A 25 -3.76 -19.46 0.17
C ILE A 25 -4.90 -19.88 -0.75
N ASN A 26 -5.56 -21.00 -0.43
CA ASN A 26 -6.84 -21.34 -1.05
C ASN A 26 -7.91 -20.38 -0.52
N GLU A 27 -8.24 -19.39 -1.35
CA GLU A 27 -9.12 -18.29 -1.00
C GLU A 27 -10.51 -18.76 -0.56
N SER A 28 -11.10 -19.73 -1.29
CA SER A 28 -12.43 -20.26 -0.96
C SER A 28 -12.45 -20.91 0.41
N THR A 29 -11.43 -21.70 0.73
CA THR A 29 -11.30 -22.36 2.05
C THR A 29 -11.07 -21.33 3.15
N PHE A 30 -10.18 -20.35 2.90
CA PHE A 30 -9.90 -19.28 3.88
C PHE A 30 -11.16 -18.48 4.19
N LEU A 31 -11.89 -18.03 3.18
CA LEU A 31 -13.11 -17.26 3.35
C LEU A 31 -14.22 -18.06 4.01
N ALA A 32 -14.39 -19.35 3.64
CA ALA A 32 -15.41 -20.21 4.26
C ALA A 32 -15.17 -20.41 5.77
N GLU A 33 -13.93 -20.66 6.17
CA GLU A 33 -13.59 -20.85 7.59
C GLU A 33 -13.49 -19.51 8.34
N GLY A 34 -12.88 -18.51 7.71
CA GLY A 34 -12.70 -17.16 8.30
C GLY A 34 -14.01 -16.44 8.55
N THR A 35 -14.97 -16.56 7.63
CA THR A 35 -16.31 -15.94 7.78
C THR A 35 -17.06 -16.44 8.99
N LYS A 36 -16.93 -17.72 9.33
CA LYS A 36 -17.53 -18.31 10.54
C LYS A 36 -17.01 -17.70 11.84
N ILE A 37 -15.77 -17.20 11.82
CA ILE A 37 -15.05 -16.72 13.00
C ILE A 37 -15.11 -15.20 13.12
N TYR A 38 -14.94 -14.49 11.98
CA TYR A 38 -14.74 -13.04 11.94
C TYR A 38 -15.89 -12.27 11.27
N GLY A 39 -16.79 -12.98 10.57
CA GLY A 39 -17.74 -12.38 9.63
C GLY A 39 -17.10 -12.09 8.27
N GLU A 40 -17.93 -11.91 7.27
CA GLU A 40 -17.51 -11.83 5.85
C GLU A 40 -16.54 -10.66 5.58
N LYS A 41 -16.87 -9.47 6.10
CA LYS A 41 -16.06 -8.26 5.88
C LYS A 41 -14.65 -8.40 6.45
N GLU A 42 -14.54 -8.85 7.70
CA GLU A 42 -13.25 -8.99 8.37
C GLU A 42 -12.42 -10.13 7.76
N ALA A 43 -13.06 -11.25 7.39
CA ALA A 43 -12.41 -12.36 6.72
C ALA A 43 -11.81 -11.93 5.36
N LYS A 44 -12.53 -11.14 4.55
CA LYS A 44 -12.01 -10.58 3.30
C LYS A 44 -10.85 -9.62 3.53
N GLN A 45 -10.92 -8.77 4.54
CA GLN A 45 -9.81 -7.88 4.88
C GLN A 45 -8.56 -8.66 5.32
N LEU A 46 -8.72 -9.65 6.18
CA LEU A 46 -7.63 -10.52 6.60
C LEU A 46 -7.01 -11.26 5.41
N MET A 47 -7.84 -11.80 4.50
CA MET A 47 -7.37 -12.45 3.28
C MET A 47 -6.52 -11.51 2.41
N ASN A 48 -7.01 -10.29 2.17
CA ASN A 48 -6.27 -9.29 1.39
C ASN A 48 -4.94 -8.92 2.05
N LYS A 49 -4.92 -8.76 3.38
CA LYS A 49 -3.70 -8.48 4.13
C LYS A 49 -2.67 -9.60 3.99
N ILE A 50 -3.11 -10.85 4.17
CA ILE A 50 -2.24 -12.02 4.07
C ILE A 50 -1.70 -12.18 2.65
N ASN A 51 -2.56 -12.03 1.63
CA ASN A 51 -2.13 -12.09 0.23
C ASN A 51 -1.14 -10.97 -0.10
N MET A 52 -1.37 -9.76 0.39
CA MET A 52 -0.44 -8.64 0.22
C MET A 52 0.95 -9.00 0.75
N ASP A 53 1.05 -9.50 1.97
CA ASP A 53 2.33 -9.86 2.59
C ASP A 53 2.99 -11.07 1.87
N LEU A 54 2.20 -12.06 1.49
CA LEU A 54 2.67 -13.25 0.78
C LEU A 54 3.21 -12.91 -0.62
N PHE A 55 2.45 -12.15 -1.42
CA PHE A 55 2.86 -11.76 -2.77
C PHE A 55 4.07 -10.83 -2.77
N PHE A 56 4.16 -9.92 -1.78
CA PHE A 56 5.34 -9.10 -1.62
C PHE A 56 6.60 -9.95 -1.36
N THR A 57 6.51 -10.92 -0.45
CA THR A 57 7.61 -11.87 -0.14
C THR A 57 7.99 -12.70 -1.37
N GLN A 58 7.02 -13.10 -2.18
CA GLN A 58 7.23 -13.83 -3.42
C GLN A 58 7.65 -12.96 -4.62
N LYS A 59 7.77 -11.64 -4.42
CA LYS A 59 8.07 -10.65 -5.48
C LYS A 59 7.04 -10.64 -6.61
N LYS A 60 5.80 -11.05 -6.35
CA LYS A 60 4.65 -10.97 -7.26
C LYS A 60 3.98 -9.61 -7.09
N TYR A 61 4.65 -8.56 -7.59
CA TYR A 61 4.30 -7.18 -7.23
C TYR A 61 2.96 -6.70 -7.77
N ASP A 62 2.50 -7.23 -8.91
CA ASP A 62 1.16 -6.87 -9.42
C ASP A 62 0.04 -7.53 -8.59
N ASP A 63 0.24 -8.77 -8.13
CA ASP A 63 -0.70 -9.43 -7.21
C ASP A 63 -0.67 -8.79 -5.82
N TYR A 64 0.52 -8.41 -5.34
CA TYR A 64 0.68 -7.57 -4.15
C TYR A 64 -0.13 -6.28 -4.27
N ALA A 65 0.00 -5.56 -5.38
CA ALA A 65 -0.66 -4.29 -5.60
C ALA A 65 -2.19 -4.43 -5.60
N LYS A 66 -2.73 -5.44 -6.28
CA LYS A 66 -4.18 -5.73 -6.29
C LYS A 66 -4.70 -6.02 -4.87
N SER A 67 -3.97 -6.86 -4.11
CA SER A 67 -4.33 -7.19 -2.74
C SER A 67 -4.24 -5.98 -1.81
N ALA A 68 -3.20 -5.14 -1.98
CA ALA A 68 -3.03 -3.90 -1.22
C ALA A 68 -4.17 -2.91 -1.49
N LEU A 69 -4.51 -2.65 -2.76
CA LEU A 69 -5.64 -1.77 -3.11
C LEU A 69 -6.97 -2.27 -2.55
N SER A 70 -7.17 -3.60 -2.51
CA SER A 70 -8.36 -4.20 -1.92
C SER A 70 -8.35 -4.09 -0.38
N TYR A 71 -7.19 -4.24 0.26
CA TYR A 71 -7.05 -4.06 1.71
C TYR A 71 -7.30 -2.61 2.13
N TYR A 72 -6.70 -1.65 1.41
CA TYR A 72 -6.81 -0.22 1.67
C TYR A 72 -8.01 0.45 0.98
N GLN A 73 -9.05 -0.30 0.60
CA GLN A 73 -10.22 0.24 -0.10
C GLN A 73 -10.93 1.39 0.64
N ASN A 74 -10.78 1.47 1.97
CA ASN A 74 -11.25 2.57 2.80
C ASN A 74 -10.04 3.28 3.44
N PRO A 75 -9.28 4.09 2.71
CA PRO A 75 -8.01 4.64 3.20
C PRO A 75 -8.16 5.55 4.42
N LYS A 76 -9.38 6.02 4.70
CA LYS A 76 -9.68 6.80 5.92
C LYS A 76 -9.45 6.03 7.21
N ASP A 77 -9.50 4.71 7.16
CA ASP A 77 -9.37 3.85 8.35
C ASP A 77 -7.90 3.60 8.74
N PHE A 78 -6.93 4.04 7.91
CA PHE A 78 -5.51 3.76 8.07
C PHE A 78 -4.69 5.00 8.39
N ALA A 79 -3.55 4.82 9.07
CA ALA A 79 -2.63 5.92 9.39
C ALA A 79 -1.94 6.48 8.14
N THR A 80 -1.56 7.75 8.19
CA THR A 80 -0.88 8.45 7.08
C THR A 80 0.41 7.74 6.68
N ASP A 81 1.24 7.36 7.66
CA ASP A 81 2.51 6.68 7.39
C ASP A 81 2.30 5.30 6.76
N GLU A 82 1.25 4.59 7.14
CA GLU A 82 0.92 3.28 6.55
C GLU A 82 0.52 3.44 5.08
N LEU A 83 -0.32 4.42 4.76
CA LEU A 83 -0.69 4.75 3.38
C LEU A 83 0.53 5.18 2.56
N ASN A 84 1.43 5.96 3.14
CA ASN A 84 2.64 6.38 2.47
C ASN A 84 3.59 5.20 2.19
N ASN A 85 3.78 4.32 3.16
CA ASN A 85 4.66 3.16 3.00
C ASN A 85 4.18 2.21 1.89
N VAL A 86 2.88 1.93 1.82
CA VAL A 86 2.35 1.12 0.73
C VAL A 86 2.49 1.80 -0.62
N ALA A 87 2.23 3.11 -0.70
CA ALA A 87 2.40 3.88 -1.92
C ALA A 87 3.86 3.93 -2.40
N TRP A 88 4.81 4.04 -1.47
CA TRP A 88 6.24 3.96 -1.79
C TRP A 88 6.62 2.58 -2.35
N ASN A 89 6.08 1.49 -1.82
CA ASN A 89 6.27 0.16 -2.38
C ASN A 89 5.73 0.05 -3.81
N PHE A 90 4.61 0.70 -4.13
CA PHE A 90 4.11 0.77 -5.51
C PHE A 90 5.10 1.50 -6.42
N TYR A 91 5.62 2.65 -5.98
CA TYR A 91 6.63 3.36 -6.75
C TYR A 91 7.85 2.48 -7.03
N LEU A 92 8.33 1.74 -6.05
CA LEU A 92 9.53 0.92 -6.19
C LEU A 92 9.32 -0.30 -7.09
N TYR A 93 8.20 -1.01 -6.94
CA TYR A 93 8.09 -2.38 -7.44
C TYR A 93 6.99 -2.59 -8.49
N VAL A 94 5.94 -1.77 -8.52
CA VAL A 94 4.82 -1.96 -9.45
C VAL A 94 5.10 -1.25 -10.76
N THR A 95 4.84 -1.93 -11.89
CA THR A 95 5.07 -1.36 -13.24
C THR A 95 3.78 -1.11 -14.00
N ASP A 96 2.66 -1.69 -13.57
CA ASP A 96 1.35 -1.46 -14.19
C ASP A 96 0.83 -0.04 -13.90
N ASN A 97 0.65 0.74 -14.96
CA ASN A 97 0.21 2.14 -14.87
C ASN A 97 -1.21 2.27 -14.29
N THR A 98 -2.08 1.27 -14.46
CA THR A 98 -3.42 1.30 -13.90
C THR A 98 -3.37 1.18 -12.38
N LEU A 99 -2.54 0.26 -11.86
CA LEU A 99 -2.33 0.08 -10.42
C LEU A 99 -1.62 1.30 -9.81
N LEU A 100 -0.62 1.86 -10.52
CA LEU A 100 0.05 3.10 -10.12
C LEU A 100 -0.91 4.30 -10.08
N THR A 101 -1.85 4.38 -11.01
CA THR A 101 -2.88 5.43 -10.98
C THR A 101 -3.80 5.27 -9.78
N GLN A 102 -4.21 4.04 -9.47
CA GLN A 102 -5.09 3.78 -8.32
C GLN A 102 -4.43 4.12 -6.98
N VAL A 103 -3.14 3.84 -6.80
CA VAL A 103 -2.46 4.14 -5.55
C VAL A 103 -2.31 5.64 -5.27
N THR A 104 -2.38 6.51 -6.30
CA THR A 104 -2.38 7.97 -6.06
C THR A 104 -3.53 8.42 -5.16
N LEU A 105 -4.66 7.70 -5.17
CA LEU A 105 -5.79 8.00 -4.28
C LEU A 105 -5.45 7.73 -2.81
N LEU A 106 -4.64 6.71 -2.52
CA LEU A 106 -4.15 6.44 -1.17
C LEU A 106 -3.20 7.57 -0.70
N CYS A 107 -2.30 8.01 -1.59
CA CYS A 107 -1.41 9.14 -1.30
C CYS A 107 -2.21 10.41 -0.98
N LEU A 108 -3.19 10.75 -1.82
CA LEU A 108 -4.02 11.93 -1.65
C LEU A 108 -4.85 11.89 -0.36
N GLU A 109 -5.35 10.73 0.05
CA GLU A 109 -6.06 10.60 1.31
C GLU A 109 -5.10 10.73 2.51
N GLY A 110 -3.88 10.19 2.42
CA GLY A 110 -2.83 10.39 3.42
C GLY A 110 -2.45 11.86 3.57
N ILE A 111 -2.22 12.55 2.45
CA ILE A 111 -1.92 14.00 2.40
C ILE A 111 -3.06 14.83 2.99
N LYS A 112 -4.30 14.47 2.69
CA LYS A 112 -5.48 15.16 3.24
C LYS A 112 -5.60 15.03 4.76
N LYS A 113 -5.15 13.91 5.32
CA LYS A 113 -5.12 13.70 6.78
C LYS A 113 -3.99 14.49 7.43
N GLU A 114 -2.80 14.37 6.88
CA GLU A 114 -1.59 15.01 7.36
C GLU A 114 -0.61 15.19 6.21
N GLU A 115 -0.48 16.42 5.74
CA GLU A 115 0.45 16.77 4.68
C GLU A 115 1.87 16.91 5.24
N ASN A 116 2.81 16.17 4.67
CA ASN A 116 4.23 16.24 5.02
C ASN A 116 5.12 16.05 3.78
N SER A 117 6.44 16.29 3.97
CA SER A 117 7.41 16.19 2.88
C SER A 117 7.50 14.78 2.29
N GLN A 118 7.37 13.74 3.11
CA GLN A 118 7.50 12.36 2.68
C GLN A 118 6.34 11.92 1.78
N ASN A 119 5.08 12.18 2.18
CA ASN A 119 3.94 11.73 1.38
C ASN A 119 3.73 12.55 0.10
N THR A 120 4.13 13.82 0.10
CA THR A 120 4.14 14.66 -1.11
C THR A 120 5.27 14.26 -2.08
N ASP A 121 6.44 13.87 -1.56
CA ASP A 121 7.53 13.29 -2.36
C ASP A 121 7.13 11.95 -3.00
N THR A 122 6.53 11.06 -2.21
CA THR A 122 6.04 9.77 -2.71
C THR A 122 5.06 9.97 -3.88
N LEU A 123 4.11 10.89 -3.73
CA LEU A 123 3.15 11.20 -4.79
C LEU A 123 3.82 11.79 -6.04
N ALA A 124 4.82 12.66 -5.85
CA ALA A 124 5.60 13.22 -6.95
C ALA A 124 6.34 12.12 -7.75
N ASN A 125 6.96 11.18 -7.05
CA ASN A 125 7.66 10.05 -7.66
C ASN A 125 6.71 9.12 -8.42
N ILE A 126 5.51 8.86 -7.93
CA ILE A 126 4.50 8.07 -8.62
C ILE A 126 4.03 8.77 -9.89
N TYR A 127 3.72 10.07 -9.86
CA TYR A 127 3.37 10.83 -11.05
C TYR A 127 4.51 10.87 -12.07
N TYR A 128 5.76 11.00 -11.61
CA TYR A 128 6.91 10.91 -12.51
C TYR A 128 6.99 9.56 -13.21
N LYS A 129 6.80 8.47 -12.47
CA LYS A 129 6.79 7.10 -13.02
C LYS A 129 5.65 6.89 -14.02
N LEU A 130 4.49 7.51 -13.80
CA LEU A 130 3.35 7.52 -14.73
C LEU A 130 3.58 8.40 -15.97
N GLY A 131 4.64 9.22 -16.02
CA GLY A 131 4.88 10.18 -17.09
C GLY A 131 4.04 11.47 -16.98
N ASP A 132 3.31 11.65 -15.89
CA ASP A 132 2.59 12.90 -15.59
C ASP A 132 3.55 13.92 -14.97
N PHE A 133 4.41 14.47 -15.81
CA PHE A 133 5.45 15.41 -15.39
C PHE A 133 4.90 16.72 -14.81
N LYS A 134 3.69 17.11 -15.20
CA LYS A 134 3.03 18.30 -14.66
C LYS A 134 2.71 18.12 -13.18
N ASN A 135 2.05 17.03 -12.83
CA ASN A 135 1.72 16.72 -11.44
C ASN A 135 2.96 16.32 -10.63
N ALA A 136 3.89 15.57 -11.22
CA ALA A 136 5.18 15.27 -10.58
C ALA A 136 5.91 16.54 -10.15
N LYS A 137 6.02 17.54 -11.04
CA LYS A 137 6.65 18.82 -10.74
C LYS A 137 5.93 19.64 -9.66
N LEU A 138 4.59 19.62 -9.68
CA LEU A 138 3.76 20.29 -8.68
C LEU A 138 4.03 19.71 -7.28
N TRP A 139 3.95 18.41 -7.14
CA TRP A 139 4.08 17.72 -5.85
C TRP A 139 5.53 17.72 -5.34
N ALA A 140 6.52 17.59 -6.23
CA ALA A 140 7.93 17.71 -5.83
C ALA A 140 8.28 19.10 -5.27
N LYS A 141 7.79 20.17 -5.91
CA LYS A 141 7.98 21.54 -5.39
C LYS A 141 7.35 21.70 -4.01
N LYS A 142 6.14 21.17 -3.82
CA LYS A 142 5.44 21.23 -2.55
C LYS A 142 6.18 20.46 -1.45
N SER A 143 6.70 19.28 -1.78
CA SER A 143 7.53 18.48 -0.86
C SER A 143 8.76 19.27 -0.38
N ILE A 144 9.48 19.91 -1.31
CA ILE A 144 10.67 20.74 -0.99
C ILE A 144 10.28 21.93 -0.12
N GLU A 145 9.17 22.58 -0.42
CA GLU A 145 8.69 23.74 0.40
C GLU A 145 8.42 23.29 1.83
N ILE A 146 7.71 22.18 2.03
CA ILE A 146 7.42 21.64 3.36
C ILE A 146 8.71 21.23 4.08
N ALA A 147 9.60 20.52 3.39
CA ALA A 147 10.87 20.08 3.95
C ALA A 147 11.74 21.27 4.41
N LYS A 148 11.87 22.30 3.58
CA LYS A 148 12.60 23.54 3.94
C LYS A 148 12.01 24.23 5.17
N ALA A 149 10.69 24.28 5.27
CA ALA A 149 10.02 24.91 6.40
C ALA A 149 10.24 24.14 7.72
N LYS A 150 10.45 22.82 7.64
CA LYS A 150 10.68 21.93 8.80
C LYS A 150 12.17 21.65 9.08
N GLY A 151 13.06 21.99 8.16
CA GLY A 151 14.48 21.64 8.25
C GLY A 151 14.76 20.16 7.89
N ASP A 152 13.87 19.52 7.15
CA ASP A 152 14.01 18.13 6.68
C ASP A 152 14.89 18.08 5.43
N GLU A 153 15.43 16.88 5.13
CA GLU A 153 16.17 16.60 3.89
C GLU A 153 15.25 16.59 2.68
N TYR A 154 15.73 17.14 1.53
CA TYR A 154 14.97 17.22 0.27
C TYR A 154 15.84 17.04 -0.99
N ALA A 155 17.10 16.66 -0.84
CA ALA A 155 18.04 16.54 -1.97
C ALA A 155 17.54 15.56 -3.04
N SER A 156 16.96 14.42 -2.65
CA SER A 156 16.38 13.43 -3.57
C SER A 156 15.23 14.01 -4.40
N THR A 157 14.38 14.82 -3.78
CA THR A 157 13.27 15.49 -4.46
C THR A 157 13.75 16.60 -5.42
N GLU A 158 14.84 17.31 -5.09
CA GLU A 158 15.48 18.24 -6.02
C GLU A 158 16.05 17.51 -7.24
N GLU A 159 16.63 16.32 -7.06
CA GLU A 159 17.10 15.50 -8.17
C GLU A 159 15.95 15.01 -9.06
N LEU A 160 14.81 14.66 -8.47
CA LEU A 160 13.61 14.35 -9.22
C LEU A 160 13.20 15.55 -10.10
N LEU A 161 13.18 16.76 -9.55
CA LEU A 161 12.83 17.97 -10.33
C LEU A 161 13.78 18.23 -11.49
N LYS A 162 15.08 17.95 -11.34
CA LYS A 162 16.06 18.09 -12.43
C LYS A 162 15.82 17.10 -13.59
N LYS A 163 15.22 15.94 -13.32
CA LYS A 163 14.86 14.92 -14.30
C LYS A 163 13.57 15.25 -15.07
N ILE A 164 12.71 16.09 -14.50
CA ILE A 164 11.46 16.52 -15.12
C ILE A 164 11.76 17.67 -16.09
N LYS A 165 11.71 17.38 -17.36
CA LYS A 165 11.91 18.35 -18.45
C LYS A 165 10.66 19.19 -18.70
#